data_65f6e72ec554768f343e74fc7ea3966d
#
_entry.id   65f6e72ec554768f343e74fc7ea3966d
#
_cell.length_a   1.000
_cell.length_b   1.000
_cell.length_c   1.000
_cell.angle_alpha   90.00
_cell.angle_beta   90.00
_cell.angle_gamma   90.00
#
_symmetry.space_group_name_H-M   'P 1'
#
loop_
_entity.id
_entity.type
_entity.pdbx_description
1 polymer ?
#
loop_
_entity_poly.entity_id
_entity_poly.type
_entity_poly.pdbx_seq_one_letter_code
_entity_poly.pdbx_strand_id
1 'polypeptide(L)'
;MLLIIVSLLAGCGVSSSITQPPLSGNGKDSDADITGNLTAWTSDGIVAMNEYTRSQKFGDMIVFNRLENGMVYIAIQSKKTGYLSLGIRPEEKMQGGDIITCVMDGNQARIYDTYSIGTFGPHPEDTTQGGSDDIMEASGSRQNGLTTFEFKRPLDTKDMRDKALVAGKNPIMWAIGPSADITARHSSRGFDTLVIE
;
A
#
# COMPACT_ATOMS: atom_id res chain seq x y z
N MET A 1 -63.51 10.02 14.48
CA MET A 1 -62.86 8.76 14.08
C MET A 1 -62.10 9.05 12.78
N LEU A 2 -60.80 9.39 12.92
CA LEU A 2 -59.96 9.83 11.83
C LEU A 2 -58.97 8.72 11.51
N LEU A 3 -59.07 8.18 10.30
CA LEU A 3 -58.26 7.07 9.81
C LEU A 3 -56.99 7.66 9.20
N ILE A 4 -55.81 7.38 9.77
CA ILE A 4 -54.51 7.75 9.19
C ILE A 4 -53.98 6.56 8.40
N ILE A 5 -53.87 6.73 7.08
CA ILE A 5 -53.23 5.77 6.18
C ILE A 5 -51.74 6.06 6.16
N VAL A 6 -50.92 5.14 6.68
CA VAL A 6 -49.48 5.18 6.59
C VAL A 6 -49.06 4.43 5.33
N SER A 7 -48.55 5.17 4.34
CA SER A 7 -47.96 4.60 3.10
C SER A 7 -46.52 4.13 3.40
N LEU A 8 -46.27 2.83 3.35
CA LEU A 8 -44.92 2.27 3.34
C LEU A 8 -44.33 2.44 1.94
N LEU A 9 -43.31 3.27 1.82
CA LEU A 9 -42.43 3.30 0.65
C LEU A 9 -41.34 2.23 0.85
N ALA A 10 -41.41 1.15 0.08
CA ALA A 10 -40.34 0.17 -0.03
C ALA A 10 -39.22 0.76 -0.88
N GLY A 11 -38.13 1.18 -0.22
CA GLY A 11 -36.89 1.55 -0.88
C GLY A 11 -36.16 0.29 -1.34
N CYS A 12 -36.11 0.04 -2.67
CA CYS A 12 -35.17 -0.92 -3.25
C CYS A 12 -33.75 -0.41 -3.07
N GLY A 13 -33.05 -0.90 -2.06
CA GLY A 13 -31.62 -0.74 -1.93
C GLY A 13 -30.90 -1.58 -2.98
N VAL A 14 -30.32 -0.92 -3.97
CA VAL A 14 -29.39 -1.58 -4.92
C VAL A 14 -28.09 -1.82 -4.16
N SER A 15 -27.91 -3.05 -3.69
CA SER A 15 -26.63 -3.52 -3.15
C SER A 15 -25.66 -3.70 -4.31
N SER A 16 -24.80 -2.72 -4.57
CA SER A 16 -23.66 -2.90 -5.44
C SER A 16 -22.63 -3.77 -4.74
N SER A 17 -22.60 -5.06 -5.08
CA SER A 17 -21.53 -5.96 -4.68
C SER A 17 -20.24 -5.53 -5.37
N ILE A 18 -19.34 -4.88 -4.64
CA ILE A 18 -17.98 -4.60 -5.09
C ILE A 18 -17.25 -5.95 -5.11
N THR A 19 -17.04 -6.48 -6.29
CA THR A 19 -16.30 -7.73 -6.49
C THR A 19 -14.82 -7.39 -6.49
N GLN A 20 -14.12 -7.64 -5.38
CA GLN A 20 -12.66 -7.61 -5.37
C GLN A 20 -12.11 -8.66 -6.35
N PRO A 21 -11.01 -8.36 -7.06
CA PRO A 21 -10.38 -9.35 -7.92
C PRO A 21 -9.98 -10.58 -7.09
N PRO A 22 -10.15 -11.81 -7.60
CA PRO A 22 -9.87 -13.02 -6.86
C PRO A 22 -8.38 -13.13 -6.56
N LEU A 23 -8.03 -13.32 -5.28
CA LEU A 23 -6.71 -13.78 -4.87
C LEU A 23 -6.54 -15.23 -5.32
N SER A 24 -6.23 -15.45 -6.61
CA SER A 24 -5.95 -16.78 -7.12
C SER A 24 -4.56 -17.21 -6.64
N GLY A 25 -4.51 -18.06 -5.64
CA GLY A 25 -3.28 -18.69 -5.21
C GLY A 25 -3.11 -20.05 -5.85
N ASN A 26 -2.08 -20.21 -6.67
CA ASN A 26 -1.23 -21.40 -6.68
C ASN A 26 0.02 -21.13 -7.52
N GLY A 27 1.14 -20.98 -6.84
CA GLY A 27 2.50 -21.28 -7.27
C GLY A 27 2.98 -20.76 -8.63
N LYS A 28 3.76 -19.77 -8.57
CA LYS A 28 4.70 -19.03 -9.43
C LYS A 28 4.29 -17.58 -9.53
N ASP A 29 5.29 -16.71 -9.43
CA ASP A 29 5.19 -15.26 -9.47
C ASP A 29 4.13 -14.77 -10.45
N SER A 30 2.95 -14.41 -9.93
CA SER A 30 1.88 -13.87 -10.76
C SER A 30 1.98 -12.35 -10.74
N ASP A 31 2.92 -11.85 -11.52
CA ASP A 31 2.84 -10.48 -12.00
C ASP A 31 1.62 -10.41 -12.92
N ALA A 32 0.60 -9.65 -12.54
CA ALA A 32 -0.57 -9.44 -13.38
C ALA A 32 -0.52 -8.02 -13.95
N ASP A 33 -0.49 -7.94 -15.28
CA ASP A 33 -0.77 -6.73 -16.03
C ASP A 33 -2.31 -6.58 -16.12
N ILE A 34 -2.84 -5.48 -15.60
CA ILE A 34 -4.27 -5.20 -15.57
C ILE A 34 -4.61 -4.38 -16.80
N THR A 35 -5.04 -5.05 -17.88
CA THR A 35 -5.47 -4.39 -19.12
C THR A 35 -6.95 -4.02 -19.03
N GLY A 36 -7.25 -2.73 -19.06
CA GLY A 36 -8.61 -2.19 -19.06
C GLY A 36 -8.59 -0.66 -18.99
N ASN A 37 -9.76 -0.02 -19.18
CA ASN A 37 -9.87 1.42 -18.91
C ASN A 37 -9.71 1.64 -17.40
N LEU A 38 -8.68 2.40 -17.01
CA LEU A 38 -8.44 2.75 -15.63
C LEU A 38 -9.61 3.57 -15.08
N THR A 39 -10.01 3.26 -13.85
CA THR A 39 -10.92 4.09 -13.06
C THR A 39 -10.15 5.22 -12.37
N ALA A 40 -10.88 6.21 -11.87
CA ALA A 40 -10.25 7.22 -10.99
C ALA A 40 -9.71 6.53 -9.74
N TRP A 41 -8.49 6.89 -9.34
CA TRP A 41 -7.89 6.41 -8.10
C TRP A 41 -8.48 7.16 -6.90
N THR A 42 -8.77 6.43 -5.84
CA THR A 42 -9.29 6.98 -4.59
C THR A 42 -8.57 6.35 -3.41
N SER A 43 -7.99 7.16 -2.52
CA SER A 43 -7.40 6.65 -1.29
C SER A 43 -8.49 6.33 -0.26
N ASP A 44 -9.07 5.14 -0.31
CA ASP A 44 -10.14 4.70 0.59
C ASP A 44 -9.86 3.39 1.34
N GLY A 45 -8.69 2.79 1.08
CA GLY A 45 -8.27 1.52 1.66
C GLY A 45 -8.91 0.31 0.97
N ILE A 46 -9.40 0.46 -0.25
CA ILE A 46 -10.03 -0.60 -1.05
C ILE A 46 -9.44 -0.61 -2.45
N VAL A 47 -8.73 -1.66 -2.82
CA VAL A 47 -8.28 -1.84 -4.19
C VAL A 47 -9.46 -2.17 -5.09
N ALA A 48 -9.91 -1.18 -5.87
CA ALA A 48 -11.02 -1.33 -6.80
C ALA A 48 -10.56 -1.95 -8.14
N MET A 49 -11.52 -2.44 -8.91
CA MET A 49 -11.25 -2.98 -10.25
C MET A 49 -10.73 -1.87 -11.18
N ASN A 50 -9.64 -2.14 -11.91
CA ASN A 50 -9.00 -1.22 -12.85
C ASN A 50 -8.48 0.09 -12.23
N GLU A 51 -8.23 0.11 -10.95
CA GLU A 51 -7.66 1.27 -10.25
C GLU A 51 -6.14 1.33 -10.39
N TYR A 52 -5.50 0.17 -10.48
CA TYR A 52 -4.06 0.00 -10.63
C TYR A 52 -3.75 -0.70 -11.96
N THR A 53 -2.57 -0.45 -12.51
CA THR A 53 -2.10 -1.07 -13.76
C THR A 53 -1.41 -2.40 -13.55
N ARG A 54 -0.80 -2.58 -12.36
CA ARG A 54 0.01 -3.77 -12.07
C ARG A 54 -0.15 -4.22 -10.63
N SER A 55 -0.02 -5.53 -10.41
CA SER A 55 0.13 -6.10 -9.07
C SER A 55 1.30 -7.10 -9.04
N GLN A 56 2.04 -7.12 -7.92
CA GLN A 56 3.13 -8.07 -7.69
C GLN A 56 3.08 -8.59 -6.26
N LYS A 57 3.42 -9.87 -6.10
CA LYS A 57 3.38 -10.54 -4.81
C LYS A 57 4.78 -10.66 -4.20
N PHE A 58 4.92 -10.25 -2.94
CA PHE A 58 6.13 -10.33 -2.15
C PHE A 58 5.83 -11.03 -0.82
N GLY A 59 6.17 -12.31 -0.71
CA GLY A 59 5.77 -13.14 0.42
C GLY A 59 4.24 -13.23 0.58
N ASP A 60 3.73 -12.81 1.74
CA ASP A 60 2.28 -12.72 2.01
C ASP A 60 1.71 -11.31 1.74
N MET A 61 2.43 -10.46 1.06
CA MET A 61 2.06 -9.10 0.69
C MET A 61 1.86 -8.99 -0.82
N ILE A 62 0.85 -8.24 -1.25
CA ILE A 62 0.65 -7.86 -2.64
C ILE A 62 0.80 -6.34 -2.72
N VAL A 63 1.61 -5.88 -3.65
CA VAL A 63 1.79 -4.46 -3.97
C VAL A 63 1.15 -4.20 -5.32
N PHE A 64 0.19 -3.28 -5.36
CA PHE A 64 -0.41 -2.74 -6.57
C PHE A 64 0.23 -1.40 -6.88
N ASN A 65 0.39 -1.08 -8.15
CA ASN A 65 0.88 0.23 -8.53
C ASN A 65 0.25 0.73 -9.84
N ARG A 66 0.29 2.05 -9.99
CA ARG A 66 -0.08 2.79 -11.19
C ARG A 66 0.82 4.01 -11.28
N LEU A 67 1.35 4.27 -12.47
CA LEU A 67 2.10 5.47 -12.77
C LEU A 67 1.26 6.42 -13.62
N GLU A 68 1.07 7.65 -13.14
CA GLU A 68 0.35 8.67 -13.89
C GLU A 68 0.90 10.05 -13.58
N ASN A 69 1.23 10.84 -14.62
CA ASN A 69 1.69 12.23 -14.49
C ASN A 69 2.86 12.45 -13.52
N GLY A 70 3.80 11.50 -13.46
CA GLY A 70 4.96 11.56 -12.56
C GLY A 70 4.67 11.20 -11.10
N MET A 71 3.43 10.82 -10.79
CA MET A 71 3.02 10.28 -9.50
C MET A 71 2.92 8.76 -9.57
N VAL A 72 3.40 8.09 -8.56
CA VAL A 72 3.16 6.67 -8.34
C VAL A 72 2.07 6.51 -7.27
N TYR A 73 1.04 5.76 -7.61
CA TYR A 73 -0.05 5.35 -6.74
C TYR A 73 0.23 3.92 -6.31
N ILE A 74 0.22 3.65 -5.04
CA ILE A 74 0.59 2.35 -4.48
C ILE A 74 -0.51 1.87 -3.53
N ALA A 75 -0.91 0.61 -3.67
CA ALA A 75 -1.61 -0.10 -2.61
C ALA A 75 -0.76 -1.27 -2.11
N ILE A 76 -0.77 -1.49 -0.79
CA ILE A 76 -0.13 -2.63 -0.15
C ILE A 76 -1.21 -3.42 0.58
N GLN A 77 -1.36 -4.70 0.24
CA GLN A 77 -2.41 -5.54 0.78
C GLN A 77 -1.85 -6.85 1.35
N SER A 78 -2.38 -7.28 2.50
CA SER A 78 -2.03 -8.56 3.11
C SER A 78 -3.17 -9.11 3.99
N LYS A 79 -3.20 -10.43 4.19
CA LYS A 79 -4.01 -11.07 5.23
C LYS A 79 -3.37 -10.97 6.63
N LYS A 80 -2.14 -10.52 6.71
CA LYS A 80 -1.45 -10.30 8.00
C LYS A 80 -1.94 -9.01 8.65
N THR A 81 -1.87 -8.97 9.97
CA THR A 81 -2.36 -7.86 10.78
C THR A 81 -1.24 -6.99 11.37
N GLY A 82 0.00 -7.37 11.16
CA GLY A 82 1.18 -6.59 11.53
C GLY A 82 1.45 -5.45 10.55
N TYR A 83 2.52 -4.68 10.79
CA TYR A 83 2.94 -3.67 9.83
C TYR A 83 3.36 -4.28 8.50
N LEU A 84 3.21 -3.53 7.43
CA LEU A 84 3.68 -3.86 6.08
C LEU A 84 4.67 -2.78 5.66
N SER A 85 5.87 -3.18 5.22
CA SER A 85 6.90 -2.23 4.80
C SER A 85 7.39 -2.51 3.40
N LEU A 86 7.60 -1.43 2.65
CA LEU A 86 8.23 -1.42 1.34
C LEU A 86 9.45 -0.48 1.42
N GLY A 87 10.65 -1.02 1.23
CA GLY A 87 11.87 -0.24 1.19
C GLY A 87 12.39 -0.13 -0.24
N ILE A 88 12.77 1.07 -0.64
CA ILE A 88 13.17 1.42 -2.00
C ILE A 88 14.68 1.53 -2.05
N ARG A 89 15.30 0.85 -3.02
CA ARG A 89 16.73 0.94 -3.37
C ARG A 89 17.70 0.93 -2.18
N PRO A 90 17.67 -0.08 -1.29
CA PRO A 90 18.67 -0.22 -0.25
C PRO A 90 20.06 -0.42 -0.86
N GLU A 91 21.08 0.07 -0.17
CA GLU A 91 22.49 -0.06 -0.60
C GLU A 91 23.09 -1.36 -0.06
N GLU A 92 22.97 -1.57 1.25
CA GLU A 92 23.39 -2.81 1.92
C GLU A 92 22.32 -3.19 2.96
N LYS A 93 21.65 -4.32 2.78
CA LYS A 93 20.52 -4.77 3.62
C LYS A 93 19.46 -3.66 3.73
N MET A 94 19.33 -2.96 4.87
CA MET A 94 18.41 -1.85 5.02
C MET A 94 19.06 -0.49 4.83
N GLN A 95 20.39 -0.41 4.97
CA GLN A 95 21.12 0.86 4.92
C GLN A 95 20.87 1.59 3.59
N GLY A 96 20.66 2.89 3.69
CA GLY A 96 20.40 3.73 2.53
C GLY A 96 19.04 3.47 1.85
N GLY A 97 18.21 2.62 2.44
CA GLY A 97 16.85 2.37 1.92
C GLY A 97 15.88 3.43 2.42
N ASP A 98 15.09 3.95 1.51
CA ASP A 98 13.89 4.74 1.75
C ASP A 98 12.76 3.74 2.07
N ILE A 99 12.18 3.82 3.28
CA ILE A 99 11.28 2.77 3.80
C ILE A 99 9.92 3.36 4.14
N ILE A 100 8.92 2.92 3.42
CA ILE A 100 7.52 3.24 3.69
C ILE A 100 6.94 2.12 4.55
N THR A 101 6.54 2.45 5.79
CA THR A 101 5.96 1.49 6.74
C THR A 101 4.51 1.83 7.03
N CYS A 102 3.62 0.89 6.74
CA CYS A 102 2.18 1.01 6.88
C CYS A 102 1.68 0.18 8.07
N VAL A 103 0.83 0.76 8.90
CA VAL A 103 0.26 0.07 10.07
C VAL A 103 -1.18 0.54 10.35
N MET A 104 -2.00 -0.37 10.86
CA MET A 104 -3.30 -0.02 11.43
C MET A 104 -3.15 0.20 12.95
N ASP A 105 -3.40 1.42 13.41
CA ASP A 105 -3.54 1.79 14.82
C ASP A 105 -5.04 1.82 15.16
N GLY A 106 -5.54 0.71 15.70
CA GLY A 106 -6.98 0.49 15.79
C GLY A 106 -7.63 0.46 14.40
N ASN A 107 -8.50 1.43 14.12
CA ASN A 107 -9.18 1.60 12.83
C ASN A 107 -8.56 2.70 11.97
N GLN A 108 -7.47 3.31 12.42
CA GLN A 108 -6.79 4.38 11.68
C GLN A 108 -5.53 3.85 11.02
N ALA A 109 -5.37 4.12 9.73
CA ALA A 109 -4.12 3.85 9.04
C ALA A 109 -3.08 4.91 9.39
N ARG A 110 -1.84 4.47 9.57
CA ARG A 110 -0.66 5.33 9.64
C ARG A 110 0.36 4.81 8.64
N ILE A 111 0.91 5.71 7.87
CA ILE A 111 1.96 5.43 6.90
C ILE A 111 3.13 6.34 7.26
N TYR A 112 4.27 5.73 7.50
CA TYR A 112 5.50 6.40 7.92
C TYR A 112 6.46 6.45 6.74
N ASP A 113 6.99 7.63 6.49
CA ASP A 113 8.09 7.89 5.57
C ASP A 113 9.39 7.92 6.37
N THR A 114 10.29 6.97 6.11
CA THR A 114 11.46 6.72 6.95
C THR A 114 12.69 6.36 6.13
N TYR A 115 13.87 6.71 6.61
CA TYR A 115 15.14 6.38 5.98
C TYR A 115 16.04 5.54 6.88
N SER A 116 16.59 4.47 6.35
CA SER A 116 17.47 3.58 7.13
C SER A 116 18.91 4.10 7.14
N ILE A 117 19.38 4.54 8.32
CA ILE A 117 20.74 5.05 8.51
C ILE A 117 21.76 3.97 8.78
N GLY A 118 21.33 2.73 8.97
CA GLY A 118 22.23 1.60 9.27
C GLY A 118 21.78 0.30 8.64
N THR A 119 22.71 -0.64 8.60
CA THR A 119 22.54 -1.97 7.99
C THR A 119 21.35 -2.77 8.57
N PHE A 120 21.01 -2.54 9.84
CA PHE A 120 19.93 -3.19 10.58
C PHE A 120 18.98 -2.20 11.26
N GLY A 121 18.98 -0.95 10.81
CA GLY A 121 18.28 0.17 11.43
C GLY A 121 19.21 1.00 12.33
N PRO A 122 18.69 2.00 13.04
CA PRO A 122 17.28 2.42 12.99
C PRO A 122 16.90 3.04 11.63
N HIS A 123 15.59 3.21 11.44
CA HIS A 123 15.01 3.94 10.33
C HIS A 123 14.01 4.98 10.87
N PRO A 124 14.53 6.12 11.39
CA PRO A 124 13.70 7.19 11.88
C PRO A 124 12.96 7.88 10.74
N GLU A 125 11.90 8.63 11.08
CA GLU A 125 11.14 9.41 10.12
C GLU A 125 12.04 10.46 9.44
N ASP A 126 11.86 10.69 8.15
CA ASP A 126 12.68 11.58 7.32
C ASP A 126 12.66 13.01 7.82
N THR A 127 11.50 13.47 8.31
CA THR A 127 11.35 14.78 8.96
C THR A 127 12.29 15.00 10.15
N THR A 128 12.69 13.93 10.84
CA THR A 128 13.65 14.00 11.96
C THR A 128 15.10 14.03 11.51
N GLN A 129 15.34 13.78 10.21
CA GLN A 129 16.67 13.69 9.61
C GLN A 129 16.94 14.80 8.59
N GLY A 130 16.09 15.83 8.55
CA GLY A 130 16.19 16.96 7.63
C GLY A 130 15.59 16.71 6.25
N GLY A 131 14.82 15.64 6.11
CA GLY A 131 13.96 15.36 4.96
C GLY A 131 12.53 15.85 5.19
N SER A 132 11.61 15.44 4.31
CA SER A 132 10.18 15.71 4.34
C SER A 132 9.37 14.40 4.41
N ASP A 133 8.08 14.51 4.69
CA ASP A 133 7.11 13.44 4.51
C ASP A 133 6.48 13.64 3.12
N ASP A 134 6.82 12.77 2.19
CA ASP A 134 6.41 12.85 0.79
C ASP A 134 5.25 11.91 0.45
N ILE A 135 4.67 11.27 1.47
CA ILE A 135 3.48 10.41 1.33
C ILE A 135 2.22 11.29 1.27
N MET A 136 1.51 11.18 0.17
CA MET A 136 0.33 12.01 -0.10
C MET A 136 -0.92 11.14 -0.15
N GLU A 137 -2.07 11.70 0.27
CA GLU A 137 -3.39 11.06 0.19
C GLU A 137 -3.37 9.61 0.69
N ALA A 138 -2.94 9.43 1.93
CA ALA A 138 -2.79 8.12 2.54
C ALA A 138 -4.05 7.65 3.26
N SER A 139 -4.43 6.40 3.07
CA SER A 139 -5.52 5.74 3.78
C SER A 139 -5.26 4.25 4.00
N GLY A 140 -6.12 3.61 4.73
CA GLY A 140 -6.10 2.15 4.85
C GLY A 140 -7.31 1.61 5.56
N SER A 141 -7.56 0.35 5.31
CA SER A 141 -8.68 -0.38 5.92
C SER A 141 -8.31 -1.81 6.32
N ARG A 142 -9.13 -2.37 7.19
CA ARG A 142 -9.10 -3.79 7.48
C ARG A 142 -10.50 -4.37 7.30
N GLN A 143 -10.72 -5.02 6.16
CA GLN A 143 -12.02 -5.53 5.76
C GLN A 143 -11.89 -6.95 5.18
N ASN A 144 -12.85 -7.82 5.46
CA ASN A 144 -12.91 -9.19 4.92
C ASN A 144 -11.62 -10.00 5.13
N GLY A 145 -10.90 -9.77 6.23
CA GLY A 145 -9.64 -10.44 6.55
C GLY A 145 -8.44 -9.94 5.74
N LEU A 146 -8.59 -8.83 5.02
CA LEU A 146 -7.51 -8.13 4.32
C LEU A 146 -7.20 -6.82 5.03
N THR A 147 -5.93 -6.51 5.16
CA THR A 147 -5.42 -5.19 5.52
C THR A 147 -4.89 -4.55 4.24
N THR A 148 -5.40 -3.37 3.91
CA THR A 148 -5.04 -2.62 2.71
C THR A 148 -4.59 -1.22 3.12
N PHE A 149 -3.51 -0.74 2.53
CA PHE A 149 -3.03 0.63 2.64
C PHE A 149 -2.89 1.20 1.25
N GLU A 150 -3.28 2.45 1.06
CA GLU A 150 -3.17 3.17 -0.20
C GLU A 150 -2.56 4.54 0.04
N PHE A 151 -1.67 4.93 -0.86
CA PHE A 151 -1.03 6.22 -0.86
C PHE A 151 -0.48 6.55 -2.24
N LYS A 152 -0.12 7.81 -2.44
CA LYS A 152 0.64 8.23 -3.62
C LYS A 152 1.83 9.06 -3.21
N ARG A 153 2.86 9.10 -4.06
CA ARG A 153 4.02 9.98 -3.94
C ARG A 153 4.58 10.33 -5.32
N PRO A 154 5.36 11.41 -5.46
CA PRO A 154 6.13 11.63 -6.68
C PRO A 154 7.08 10.46 -6.95
N LEU A 155 7.33 10.13 -8.22
CA LEU A 155 8.39 9.19 -8.57
C LEU A 155 9.74 9.64 -8.01
N ASP A 156 10.00 10.93 -8.07
CA ASP A 156 11.20 11.57 -7.56
C ASP A 156 10.78 12.79 -6.72
N THR A 157 10.85 12.64 -5.40
CA THR A 157 10.47 13.67 -4.42
C THR A 157 11.46 14.81 -4.34
N LYS A 158 12.72 14.59 -4.79
CA LYS A 158 13.86 15.48 -4.60
C LYS A 158 14.31 15.61 -3.15
N ASP A 159 13.75 14.83 -2.25
CA ASP A 159 14.21 14.74 -0.88
C ASP A 159 15.54 13.96 -0.81
N MET A 160 16.43 14.38 0.09
CA MET A 160 17.74 13.75 0.27
C MET A 160 17.65 12.40 1.03
N ARG A 161 16.54 12.14 1.68
CA ARG A 161 16.27 10.89 2.40
C ARG A 161 15.48 9.89 1.56
N ASP A 162 14.94 10.33 0.45
CA ASP A 162 14.19 9.50 -0.46
C ASP A 162 15.06 8.85 -1.55
N LYS A 163 14.56 7.78 -2.07
CA LYS A 163 15.09 7.15 -3.29
C LYS A 163 14.07 7.31 -4.41
N ALA A 164 14.51 7.90 -5.51
CA ALA A 164 13.67 8.03 -6.68
C ALA A 164 13.25 6.66 -7.21
N LEU A 165 11.95 6.48 -7.44
CA LEU A 165 11.40 5.41 -8.23
C LEU A 165 11.53 5.76 -9.72
N VAL A 166 11.52 4.75 -10.58
CA VAL A 166 11.52 4.93 -12.04
C VAL A 166 10.44 4.06 -12.66
N ALA A 167 9.94 4.45 -13.83
CA ALA A 167 9.14 3.55 -14.64
C ALA A 167 9.97 2.30 -14.97
N GLY A 168 9.38 1.12 -14.82
CA GLY A 168 10.06 -0.17 -14.94
C GLY A 168 10.63 -0.67 -13.60
N LYS A 169 11.79 -1.29 -13.63
CA LYS A 169 12.37 -2.08 -12.52
C LYS A 169 13.01 -1.23 -11.43
N ASN A 170 12.56 -1.43 -10.20
CA ASN A 170 13.10 -0.82 -9.00
C ASN A 170 13.52 -1.90 -8.00
N PRO A 171 14.80 -1.97 -7.59
CA PRO A 171 15.20 -2.85 -6.50
C PRO A 171 14.49 -2.45 -5.20
N ILE A 172 13.91 -3.41 -4.52
CA ILE A 172 13.20 -3.18 -3.25
C ILE A 172 13.63 -4.19 -2.19
N MET A 173 13.36 -3.83 -0.96
CA MET A 173 13.19 -4.77 0.14
C MET A 173 11.74 -4.68 0.65
N TRP A 174 11.25 -5.75 1.25
CA TRP A 174 9.92 -5.79 1.84
C TRP A 174 9.95 -6.49 3.19
N ALA A 175 9.03 -6.11 4.07
CA ALA A 175 8.90 -6.74 5.36
C ALA A 175 7.45 -6.77 5.85
N ILE A 176 7.15 -7.79 6.66
CA ILE A 176 5.87 -7.95 7.36
C ILE A 176 6.18 -8.09 8.85
N GLY A 177 5.59 -7.22 9.65
CA GLY A 177 5.73 -7.25 11.11
C GLY A 177 4.86 -8.31 11.78
N PRO A 178 5.22 -8.70 13.02
CA PRO A 178 4.38 -9.59 13.83
C PRO A 178 3.15 -8.89 14.41
N SER A 179 3.19 -7.57 14.53
CA SER A 179 2.17 -6.72 15.14
C SER A 179 2.18 -5.31 14.57
N ALA A 180 1.38 -4.41 15.10
CA ALA A 180 1.37 -2.99 14.77
C ALA A 180 2.59 -2.22 15.33
N ASP A 181 3.41 -2.81 16.17
CA ASP A 181 4.64 -2.20 16.68
C ASP A 181 5.70 -2.17 15.57
N ILE A 182 5.92 -1.00 14.98
CA ILE A 182 6.89 -0.78 13.88
C ILE A 182 8.34 -0.93 14.32
N THR A 183 8.62 -0.96 15.63
CA THR A 183 9.96 -1.19 16.19
C THR A 183 10.25 -2.69 16.37
N ALA A 184 9.22 -3.53 16.32
CA ALA A 184 9.39 -4.97 16.45
C ALA A 184 10.09 -5.55 15.21
N ARG A 185 10.97 -6.53 15.45
CA ARG A 185 11.61 -7.23 14.33
C ARG A 185 10.56 -7.90 13.44
N HIS A 186 10.66 -7.68 12.13
CA HIS A 186 9.80 -8.30 11.13
C HIS A 186 9.75 -9.82 11.26
N SER A 187 8.59 -10.42 11.03
CA SER A 187 8.35 -11.86 11.00
C SER A 187 8.69 -12.48 9.63
N SER A 188 8.56 -11.70 8.57
CA SER A 188 8.90 -12.09 7.20
C SER A 188 9.52 -10.91 6.46
N ARG A 189 10.46 -11.18 5.55
CA ARG A 189 11.14 -10.15 4.74
C ARG A 189 11.75 -10.76 3.49
N GLY A 190 12.11 -9.93 2.55
CA GLY A 190 12.87 -10.30 1.35
C GLY A 190 13.42 -9.09 0.60
N PHE A 191 14.19 -9.41 -0.44
CA PHE A 191 14.65 -8.45 -1.46
C PHE A 191 14.08 -8.90 -2.78
N ASP A 192 13.67 -7.95 -3.61
CA ASP A 192 13.00 -8.25 -4.87
C ASP A 192 13.07 -7.05 -5.84
N THR A 193 12.31 -7.11 -6.91
CA THR A 193 12.18 -6.04 -7.89
C THR A 193 10.72 -5.65 -8.05
N LEU A 194 10.37 -4.42 -7.71
CA LEU A 194 9.07 -3.83 -8.01
C LEU A 194 9.12 -3.22 -9.41
N VAL A 195 8.19 -3.59 -10.26
CA VAL A 195 8.01 -2.98 -11.58
C VAL A 195 6.89 -1.95 -11.49
N ILE A 196 7.20 -0.70 -11.85
CA ILE A 196 6.26 0.43 -11.86
C ILE A 196 5.80 0.68 -13.30
N GLU A 197 4.48 0.69 -13.50
CA GLU A 197 3.82 0.93 -14.80
C GLU A 197 2.66 1.90 -14.68
#